data_dbfd60eaf215bc1f0dd1885a80112ba3
#
_entry.id   dbfd60eaf215bc1f0dd1885a80112ba3
#
_cell.length_a   1.000
_cell.length_b   1.000
_cell.length_c   1.000
_cell.angle_alpha   90.00
_cell.angle_beta   90.00
_cell.angle_gamma   90.00
#
_symmetry.space_group_name_H-M   'P 1'
#
loop_
_entity.id
_entity.type
_entity.pdbx_description
1 polymer ?
#
loop_
_entity_poly.entity_id
_entity_poly.type
_entity_poly.pdbx_seq_one_letter_code
_entity_poly.pdbx_strand_id
1 'polypeptide(L)'
;XSIASDFVKQNIRCNSIAPGTVFSPSWQERVNQSPDPVQAKKDFIARQPMGRLGTAEEIASMAIYLAGDESTFTTGNTFSVDGGMTI
;
A
#
# COMPACT_ATOMS: atom_id res chain seq x y z
N UNK A 1 -2.81 6.23 -16.96
CA UNK A 1 -3.01 6.19 -17.03
C UNK A 1 -3.48 6.14 -17.64
N SER A 2 -3.14 5.51 -18.53
CA SER A 2 -3.83 5.47 -19.80
C SER A 2 -5.24 4.90 -19.70
N ILE A 3 -5.43 3.91 -18.83
CA ILE A 3 -6.79 3.41 -18.64
C ILE A 3 -7.66 4.53 -18.07
N ALA A 4 -7.13 5.28 -17.12
CA ALA A 4 -7.89 6.36 -16.55
C ALA A 4 -8.27 7.39 -17.61
N SER A 5 -7.32 7.78 -18.45
CA SER A 5 -7.61 8.80 -19.45
C SER A 5 -8.52 8.28 -20.56
N ASP A 6 -8.39 7.00 -20.89
CA ASP A 6 -9.20 6.42 -21.98
C ASP A 6 -10.70 6.38 -21.63
N PHE A 7 -11.02 6.21 -20.34
CA PHE A 7 -12.40 5.98 -19.95
C PHE A 7 -12.99 7.06 -19.05
N VAL A 8 -12.27 8.16 -18.88
CA VAL A 8 -12.73 9.17 -17.92
C VAL A 8 -14.07 9.77 -18.32
N LYS A 9 -14.31 9.96 -19.61
CA LYS A 9 -15.58 10.54 -20.05
C LYS A 9 -16.74 9.57 -19.92
N GLN A 10 -16.45 8.29 -19.70
CA GLN A 10 -17.48 7.29 -19.46
C GLN A 10 -17.75 7.07 -17.99
N ASN A 11 -17.22 7.97 -17.17
CA ASN A 11 -17.40 7.91 -15.72
C ASN A 11 -16.80 6.67 -15.10
N ILE A 12 -15.69 6.21 -15.68
CA ILE A 12 -14.93 5.09 -15.14
C ILE A 12 -13.63 5.65 -14.60
N ARG A 13 -13.35 5.35 -13.34
CA ARG A 13 -12.14 5.81 -12.68
C ARG A 13 -11.18 4.65 -12.48
N CYS A 14 -9.89 4.97 -12.53
CA CYS A 14 -8.84 3.97 -12.33
C CYS A 14 -7.71 4.59 -11.55
N ASN A 15 -7.42 4.03 -10.40
CA ASN A 15 -6.34 4.48 -9.54
C ASN A 15 -5.54 3.27 -9.09
N SER A 16 -4.36 3.52 -8.57
CA SER A 16 -3.55 2.43 -8.04
C SER A 16 -3.09 2.75 -6.63
N ILE A 17 -2.77 1.72 -5.88
CA ILE A 17 -2.24 1.86 -4.53
C ILE A 17 -0.85 1.23 -4.51
N ALA A 18 0.11 1.97 -3.96
CA ALA A 18 1.46 1.49 -3.79
C ALA A 18 1.72 1.30 -2.30
N PRO A 19 1.54 0.09 -1.77
CA PRO A 19 1.73 -0.12 -0.35
C PRO A 19 3.19 -0.26 0.02
N GLY A 20 3.51 0.10 1.26
CA GLY A 20 4.81 -0.20 1.82
C GLY A 20 4.83 -1.61 2.41
N THR A 21 5.67 -1.79 3.40
CA THR A 21 5.76 -3.10 4.06
C THR A 21 4.61 -3.26 5.05
N VAL A 22 3.83 -4.31 4.86
CA VAL A 22 2.62 -4.58 5.62
C VAL A 22 2.78 -5.88 6.36
N PHE A 23 2.38 -5.89 7.63
CA PHE A 23 2.38 -7.13 8.40
C PHE A 23 1.32 -8.06 7.83
N SER A 24 1.76 -9.19 7.29
CA SER A 24 0.88 -10.12 6.60
C SER A 24 1.41 -11.53 6.79
N PRO A 25 0.58 -12.54 6.52
CA PRO A 25 1.10 -13.91 6.62
C PRO A 25 2.29 -14.16 5.69
N SER A 26 2.29 -13.62 4.49
CA SER A 26 3.41 -13.84 3.60
C SER A 26 4.68 -13.14 4.09
N TRP A 27 4.54 -11.94 4.67
CA TRP A 27 5.69 -11.28 5.27
C TRP A 27 6.23 -12.09 6.43
N GLN A 28 5.34 -12.58 7.30
CA GLN A 28 5.75 -13.37 8.45
C GLN A 28 6.47 -14.65 8.00
N GLU A 29 5.96 -15.30 6.97
CA GLU A 29 6.58 -16.49 6.47
C GLU A 29 7.98 -16.20 5.91
N ARG A 30 8.12 -15.09 5.20
CA ARG A 30 9.43 -14.73 4.66
C ARG A 30 10.43 -14.47 5.78
N VAL A 31 9.99 -13.80 6.84
CA VAL A 31 10.84 -13.59 8.02
C VAL A 31 11.22 -14.93 8.65
N ASN A 32 10.25 -15.82 8.79
CA ASN A 32 10.50 -17.12 9.44
C ASN A 32 11.49 -17.97 8.67
N GLN A 33 11.57 -17.78 7.35
CA GLN A 33 12.49 -18.57 6.53
C GLN A 33 13.90 -18.00 6.50
N SER A 34 14.14 -16.86 7.11
CA SER A 34 15.47 -16.29 7.13
C SER A 34 16.34 -17.06 8.13
N PRO A 35 17.68 -16.98 7.98
CA PRO A 35 18.57 -17.66 8.94
C PRO A 35 18.41 -17.18 10.37
N ASP A 36 18.02 -15.92 10.57
CA ASP A 36 17.85 -15.35 11.90
C ASP A 36 16.56 -14.54 11.89
N PRO A 37 15.41 -15.19 12.17
CA PRO A 37 14.14 -14.49 12.09
C PRO A 37 14.02 -13.27 13.00
N VAL A 38 14.59 -13.33 14.20
CA VAL A 38 14.51 -12.21 15.12
C VAL A 38 15.23 -11.00 14.53
N GLN A 39 16.43 -11.20 14.00
CA GLN A 39 17.16 -10.10 13.42
C GLN A 39 16.51 -9.62 12.13
N ALA A 40 15.96 -10.52 11.33
CA ALA A 40 15.29 -10.13 10.10
C ALA A 40 14.10 -9.22 10.40
N LYS A 41 13.32 -9.54 11.42
CA LYS A 41 12.20 -8.70 11.80
C LYS A 41 12.66 -7.32 12.24
N LYS A 42 13.70 -7.28 13.06
CA LYS A 42 14.25 -5.99 13.49
C LYS A 42 14.73 -5.16 12.31
N ASP A 43 15.36 -5.81 11.34
CA ASP A 43 15.88 -5.09 10.18
C ASP A 43 14.74 -4.52 9.34
N PHE A 44 13.67 -5.29 9.15
CA PHE A 44 12.51 -4.78 8.42
C PHE A 44 11.94 -3.54 9.10
N ILE A 45 11.76 -3.61 10.42
CA ILE A 45 11.16 -2.51 11.14
C ILE A 45 12.09 -1.29 11.13
N ALA A 46 13.40 -1.52 11.24
CA ALA A 46 14.35 -0.41 11.27
C ALA A 46 14.36 0.38 9.97
N ARG A 47 14.00 -0.27 8.85
CA ARG A 47 13.97 0.43 7.57
C ARG A 47 12.73 1.28 7.36
N GLN A 48 11.74 1.15 8.23
CA GLN A 48 10.48 1.88 8.07
C GLN A 48 10.60 3.26 8.71
N PRO A 49 10.41 4.34 7.93
CA PRO A 49 10.52 5.68 8.54
C PRO A 49 9.58 5.90 9.70
N MET A 50 8.39 5.32 9.65
CA MET A 50 7.43 5.48 10.73
C MET A 50 7.72 4.58 11.92
N GLY A 51 8.67 3.66 11.81
CA GLY A 51 9.09 2.81 12.92
C GLY A 51 8.23 1.59 13.12
N ARG A 52 7.36 1.28 12.18
CA ARG A 52 6.53 0.09 12.27
C ARG A 52 6.08 -0.32 10.86
N LEU A 53 5.60 -1.55 10.75
CA LEU A 53 4.96 -2.01 9.54
C LEU A 53 3.53 -1.46 9.46
N GLY A 54 3.01 -1.38 8.26
CA GLY A 54 1.60 -1.06 8.08
C GLY A 54 0.72 -2.25 8.39
N THR A 55 -0.58 -2.00 8.47
CA THR A 55 -1.55 -3.06 8.65
C THR A 55 -2.37 -3.23 7.39
N ALA A 56 -2.94 -4.43 7.24
CA ALA A 56 -3.82 -4.67 6.09
C ALA A 56 -5.00 -3.69 6.11
N GLU A 57 -5.49 -3.37 7.30
CA GLU A 57 -6.60 -2.42 7.41
C GLU A 57 -6.23 -1.04 6.90
N GLU A 58 -4.98 -0.63 7.10
CA GLU A 58 -4.57 0.68 6.61
C GLU A 58 -4.54 0.73 5.09
N ILE A 59 -4.15 -0.36 4.44
CA ILE A 59 -4.23 -0.41 2.98
C ILE A 59 -5.68 -0.49 2.52
N ALA A 60 -6.49 -1.29 3.21
CA ALA A 60 -7.90 -1.44 2.84
C ALA A 60 -8.65 -0.12 2.95
N SER A 61 -8.30 0.73 3.92
CA SER A 61 -8.97 2.01 4.05
C SER A 61 -8.79 2.87 2.80
N MET A 62 -7.59 2.86 2.22
CA MET A 62 -7.38 3.60 0.97
C MET A 62 -8.20 2.97 -0.16
N ALA A 63 -8.25 1.65 -0.23
CA ALA A 63 -9.01 0.99 -1.28
C ALA A 63 -10.50 1.33 -1.17
N ILE A 64 -11.02 1.36 0.05
CA ILE A 64 -12.41 1.70 0.27
C ILE A 64 -12.69 3.13 -0.17
N TYR A 65 -11.81 4.06 0.20
CA TYR A 65 -11.98 5.44 -0.23
C TYR A 65 -12.01 5.54 -1.76
N LEU A 66 -11.07 4.85 -2.42
CA LEU A 66 -10.98 4.97 -3.88
C LEU A 66 -12.15 4.30 -4.59
N ALA A 67 -12.73 3.27 -3.99
CA ALA A 67 -13.87 2.58 -4.58
C ALA A 67 -15.19 3.31 -4.34
N GLY A 68 -15.22 4.26 -3.43
CA GLY A 68 -16.48 4.82 -2.96
C GLY A 68 -16.86 6.12 -3.59
N ASP A 69 -17.98 6.63 -3.12
CA ASP A 69 -18.55 7.87 -3.66
C ASP A 69 -17.81 9.11 -3.19
N GLU A 70 -16.91 8.98 -2.24
CA GLU A 70 -16.18 10.14 -1.74
C GLU A 70 -15.00 10.49 -2.62
N SER A 71 -14.67 9.67 -3.61
CA SER A 71 -13.51 9.90 -4.47
C SER A 71 -13.90 10.09 -5.94
N THR A 72 -15.08 10.65 -6.18
CA THR A 72 -15.60 10.73 -7.56
C THR A 72 -14.82 11.67 -8.44
N PHE A 73 -13.99 12.54 -7.89
CA PHE A 73 -13.15 13.44 -8.68
C PHE A 73 -11.69 12.96 -8.72
N THR A 74 -11.43 11.71 -8.36
CA THR A 74 -10.10 11.15 -8.21
C THR A 74 -9.91 10.04 -9.23
N THR A 75 -9.01 10.24 -10.19
CA THR A 75 -8.69 9.20 -11.16
C THR A 75 -7.29 9.42 -11.69
N GLY A 76 -6.67 8.36 -12.17
CA GLY A 76 -5.37 8.44 -12.80
C GLY A 76 -4.20 8.61 -11.87
N ASN A 77 -4.37 8.32 -10.59
CA ASN A 77 -3.33 8.58 -9.60
C ASN A 77 -2.83 7.31 -8.95
N THR A 78 -1.62 7.40 -8.44
CA THR A 78 -1.05 6.36 -7.59
C THR A 78 -0.95 6.91 -6.17
N PHE A 79 -1.47 6.15 -5.22
CA PHE A 79 -1.50 6.57 -3.83
C PHE A 79 -0.55 5.71 -3.01
N SER A 80 0.49 6.33 -2.48
CA SER A 80 1.44 5.62 -1.62
C SER A 80 0.88 5.52 -0.21
N VAL A 81 0.86 4.30 0.31
CA VAL A 81 0.44 4.04 1.70
C VAL A 81 1.59 3.24 2.30
N ASP A 82 2.64 3.94 2.71
CA ASP A 82 3.91 3.29 2.96
C ASP A 82 4.66 3.84 4.17
N GLY A 83 3.98 4.61 5.03
CA GLY A 83 4.63 5.10 6.23
C GLY A 83 5.79 6.04 5.96
N GLY A 84 5.80 6.69 4.83
CA GLY A 84 6.83 7.66 4.50
C GLY A 84 8.03 7.08 3.76
N MET A 85 7.95 5.83 3.33
CA MET A 85 9.12 5.17 2.73
C MET A 85 9.61 5.89 1.48
N THR A 86 8.71 6.58 0.77
CA THR A 86 9.08 7.23 -0.49
C THR A 86 9.49 8.69 -0.33
N ILE A 87 9.51 9.24 0.89
CA ILE A 87 9.93 10.62 1.05
C ILE A 87 11.44 10.75 1.21
#